data_fb540f75dd64b70ea00b6b1f2132a34c
#
_entry.id   fb540f75dd64b70ea00b6b1f2132a34c
#
_cell.length_a   1.000
_cell.length_b   1.000
_cell.length_c   1.000
_cell.angle_alpha   90.00
_cell.angle_beta   90.00
_cell.angle_gamma   90.00
#
_symmetry.space_group_name_H-M   'P 1'
#
loop_
_entity.id
_entity.type
_entity.pdbx_description
1 polymer ?
#
loop_
_entity_poly.entity_id
_entity_poly.type
_entity_poly.pdbx_seq_one_letter_code
_entity_poly.pdbx_strand_id
1 'polypeptide(L)'
;MPSNELAFVVEPRLLRGAALSSEGVFDDAAACLREGLAVGTMFYRPYGFARLAEALTLRGSHEAALSAVKDGQKVQEETGNRTWEAELYRLEGVAFFGLNRLEEGQGALEKALGVARQQRAKAYELRAATSLARLWGERSRRAEARELLAPVYGWFTEGFDTADLKDAKALLNQLA
;
A
#
# COMPACT_ATOMS: atom_id res chain seq x y z
N MET A 1 -32.86 -0.87 18.62
CA MET A 1 -31.40 -0.80 18.75
C MET A 1 -30.80 -1.83 17.82
N PRO A 2 -30.25 -1.47 16.68
CA PRO A 2 -29.48 -2.46 15.87
C PRO A 2 -28.23 -2.82 16.67
N SER A 3 -28.02 -4.09 16.86
CA SER A 3 -26.95 -4.68 17.66
C SER A 3 -25.56 -4.24 17.12
N ASN A 4 -24.72 -3.80 18.03
CA ASN A 4 -23.36 -3.32 17.82
C ASN A 4 -22.38 -4.42 17.32
N GLU A 5 -22.87 -5.62 17.03
CA GLU A 5 -22.05 -6.78 16.60
C GLU A 5 -21.60 -6.71 15.14
N LEU A 6 -22.25 -5.91 14.28
CA LEU A 6 -21.90 -5.78 12.87
C LEU A 6 -20.69 -4.84 12.59
N ALA A 7 -20.25 -4.09 13.59
CA ALA A 7 -19.20 -3.07 13.42
C ALA A 7 -17.80 -3.64 13.17
N PHE A 8 -17.56 -4.94 13.44
CA PHE A 8 -16.24 -5.56 13.34
C PHE A 8 -16.11 -6.60 12.22
N VAL A 9 -17.15 -6.82 11.44
CA VAL A 9 -17.08 -7.74 10.30
C VAL A 9 -16.58 -6.99 9.08
N VAL A 10 -15.41 -7.40 8.56
CA VAL A 10 -14.93 -6.89 7.27
C VAL A 10 -15.93 -7.30 6.19
N GLU A 11 -16.34 -6.34 5.38
CA GLU A 11 -17.27 -6.60 4.28
C GLU A 11 -16.65 -7.64 3.32
N PRO A 12 -17.34 -8.78 3.05
CA PRO A 12 -16.76 -9.90 2.29
C PRO A 12 -16.26 -9.54 0.88
N ARG A 13 -16.88 -8.54 0.24
CA ARG A 13 -16.43 -8.05 -1.07
C ARG A 13 -15.06 -7.38 -1.01
N LEU A 14 -14.70 -6.73 0.11
CA LEU A 14 -13.37 -6.15 0.28
C LEU A 14 -12.30 -7.26 0.33
N LEU A 15 -12.59 -8.36 1.02
CA LEU A 15 -11.69 -9.52 1.08
C LEU A 15 -11.59 -10.23 -0.26
N ARG A 16 -12.74 -10.44 -0.94
CA ARG A 16 -12.77 -11.03 -2.28
C ARG A 16 -12.00 -10.18 -3.29
N GLY A 17 -12.19 -8.87 -3.28
CA GLY A 17 -11.47 -7.96 -4.17
C GLY A 17 -9.95 -7.96 -3.92
N ALA A 18 -9.53 -8.05 -2.66
CA ALA A 18 -8.11 -8.20 -2.33
C ALA A 18 -7.54 -9.54 -2.84
N ALA A 19 -8.29 -10.65 -2.73
CA ALA A 19 -7.90 -11.94 -3.28
C ALA A 19 -7.77 -11.89 -4.81
N LEU A 20 -8.75 -11.37 -5.52
CA LEU A 20 -8.73 -11.18 -6.98
C LEU A 20 -7.52 -10.34 -7.44
N SER A 21 -7.16 -9.30 -6.67
CA SER A 21 -5.97 -8.49 -6.95
C SER A 21 -4.69 -9.32 -6.85
N SER A 22 -4.61 -10.22 -5.87
CA SER A 22 -3.46 -11.12 -5.69
C SER A 22 -3.36 -12.18 -6.79
N GLU A 23 -4.49 -12.52 -7.42
CA GLU A 23 -4.59 -13.43 -8.57
C GLU A 23 -4.32 -12.73 -9.92
N GLY A 24 -4.12 -11.42 -9.92
CA GLY A 24 -3.88 -10.62 -11.13
C GLY A 24 -5.14 -10.23 -11.90
N VAL A 25 -6.33 -10.43 -11.32
CA VAL A 25 -7.63 -10.12 -11.95
C VAL A 25 -8.07 -8.71 -11.54
N PHE A 26 -7.33 -7.69 -12.00
CA PHE A 26 -7.44 -6.32 -11.47
C PHE A 26 -8.76 -5.61 -11.77
N ASP A 27 -9.40 -5.88 -12.92
CA ASP A 27 -10.69 -5.29 -13.28
C ASP A 27 -11.80 -5.75 -12.34
N ASP A 28 -11.91 -7.06 -12.13
CA ASP A 28 -12.88 -7.65 -11.23
C ASP A 28 -12.58 -7.30 -9.77
N ALA A 29 -11.29 -7.24 -9.41
CA ALA A 29 -10.85 -6.76 -8.09
C ALA A 29 -11.35 -5.34 -7.83
N ALA A 30 -11.13 -4.42 -8.75
CA ALA A 30 -11.57 -3.03 -8.61
C ALA A 30 -13.09 -2.90 -8.56
N ALA A 31 -13.83 -3.67 -9.35
CA ALA A 31 -15.30 -3.69 -9.32
C ALA A 31 -15.81 -4.19 -7.95
N CYS A 32 -15.30 -5.34 -7.51
CA CYS A 32 -15.68 -5.95 -6.24
C CYS A 32 -15.36 -5.05 -5.03
N LEU A 33 -14.20 -4.37 -5.06
CA LEU A 33 -13.80 -3.43 -4.00
C LEU A 33 -14.71 -2.19 -3.96
N ARG A 34 -15.12 -1.64 -5.11
CA ARG A 34 -16.07 -0.51 -5.17
C ARG A 34 -17.44 -0.91 -4.59
N GLU A 35 -17.94 -2.08 -4.94
CA GLU A 35 -19.18 -2.60 -4.35
C GLU A 35 -19.07 -2.77 -2.81
N GLY A 36 -17.96 -3.32 -2.33
CA GLY A 36 -17.69 -3.47 -0.91
C GLY A 36 -17.61 -2.13 -0.18
N LEU A 37 -16.98 -1.13 -0.79
CA LEU A 37 -16.89 0.23 -0.24
C LEU A 37 -18.25 0.94 -0.18
N ALA A 38 -19.18 0.64 -1.07
CA ALA A 38 -20.51 1.24 -1.07
C ALA A 38 -21.36 0.78 0.12
N VAL A 39 -21.17 -0.45 0.59
CA VAL A 39 -21.98 -1.07 1.68
C VAL A 39 -21.19 -1.27 2.98
N GLY A 40 -19.85 -1.21 2.92
CA GLY A 40 -18.95 -1.46 4.05
C GLY A 40 -19.06 -0.41 5.16
N THR A 41 -18.73 -0.84 6.37
CA THR A 41 -18.69 0.06 7.53
C THR A 41 -17.56 1.08 7.42
N MET A 42 -17.73 2.27 7.99
CA MET A 42 -16.73 3.35 8.00
C MET A 42 -15.37 2.89 8.54
N PHE A 43 -15.36 1.96 9.50
CA PHE A 43 -14.13 1.47 10.13
C PHE A 43 -13.18 0.76 9.15
N TYR A 44 -13.71 -0.03 8.20
CA TYR A 44 -12.92 -0.78 7.22
C TYR A 44 -12.74 -0.06 5.87
N ARG A 45 -13.36 1.11 5.69
CA ARG A 45 -13.23 1.86 4.43
C ARG A 45 -11.78 2.24 4.10
N PRO A 46 -10.91 2.68 5.05
CA PRO A 46 -9.51 2.93 4.71
C PRO A 46 -8.78 1.71 4.16
N TYR A 47 -9.06 0.50 4.69
CA TYR A 47 -8.59 -0.75 4.12
C TYR A 47 -9.09 -0.96 2.70
N GLY A 48 -10.39 -0.81 2.48
CA GLY A 48 -11.00 -0.98 1.16
C GLY A 48 -10.41 -0.04 0.11
N PHE A 49 -10.20 1.24 0.46
CA PHE A 49 -9.57 2.21 -0.43
C PHE A 49 -8.10 1.89 -0.69
N ALA A 50 -7.34 1.42 0.29
CA ALA A 50 -5.97 0.98 0.08
C ALA A 50 -5.91 -0.21 -0.88
N ARG A 51 -6.80 -1.21 -0.73
CA ARG A 51 -6.89 -2.34 -1.68
C ARG A 51 -7.32 -1.92 -3.07
N LEU A 52 -8.28 -0.99 -3.18
CA LEU A 52 -8.70 -0.44 -4.47
C LEU A 52 -7.57 0.32 -5.17
N ALA A 53 -6.86 1.17 -4.44
CA ALA A 53 -5.71 1.90 -4.97
C ALA A 53 -4.60 0.95 -5.45
N GLU A 54 -4.34 -0.13 -4.71
CA GLU A 54 -3.37 -1.15 -5.11
C GLU A 54 -3.78 -1.87 -6.41
N ALA A 55 -5.02 -2.35 -6.49
CA ALA A 55 -5.53 -3.01 -7.70
C ALA A 55 -5.47 -2.09 -8.93
N LEU A 56 -5.85 -0.80 -8.76
CA LEU A 56 -5.80 0.20 -9.82
C LEU A 56 -4.36 0.52 -10.24
N THR A 57 -3.41 0.57 -9.29
CA THR A 57 -1.99 0.78 -9.59
C THR A 57 -1.41 -0.38 -10.38
N LEU A 58 -1.69 -1.62 -9.97
CA LEU A 58 -1.24 -2.84 -10.67
C LEU A 58 -1.85 -2.97 -12.07
N ARG A 59 -3.07 -2.46 -12.25
CA ARG A 59 -3.72 -2.33 -13.56
C ARG A 59 -3.09 -1.24 -14.45
N GLY A 60 -2.29 -0.33 -13.90
CA GLY A 60 -1.76 0.84 -14.61
C GLY A 60 -2.69 2.06 -14.62
N SER A 61 -3.79 2.04 -13.86
CA SER A 61 -4.77 3.13 -13.77
C SER A 61 -4.38 4.12 -12.65
N HIS A 62 -3.22 4.76 -12.78
CA HIS A 62 -2.58 5.54 -11.71
C HIS A 62 -3.39 6.76 -11.26
N GLU A 63 -4.07 7.50 -12.15
CA GLU A 63 -4.94 8.62 -11.78
C GLU A 63 -6.12 8.14 -10.92
N ALA A 64 -6.74 7.02 -11.29
CA ALA A 64 -7.82 6.43 -10.51
C ALA A 64 -7.32 5.91 -9.15
N ALA A 65 -6.08 5.40 -9.09
CA ALA A 65 -5.44 5.01 -7.84
C ALA A 65 -5.24 6.21 -6.91
N LEU A 66 -4.78 7.36 -7.42
CA LEU A 66 -4.66 8.60 -6.64
C LEU A 66 -6.00 9.08 -6.09
N SER A 67 -7.07 8.97 -6.90
CA SER A 67 -8.42 9.28 -6.40
C SER A 67 -8.83 8.37 -5.25
N ALA A 68 -8.63 7.07 -5.37
CA ALA A 68 -8.93 6.12 -4.30
C ALA A 68 -8.10 6.37 -3.03
N VAL A 69 -6.82 6.72 -3.17
CA VAL A 69 -5.97 7.11 -2.03
C VAL A 69 -6.55 8.34 -1.33
N LYS A 70 -6.91 9.38 -2.07
CA LYS A 70 -7.49 10.61 -1.52
C LYS A 70 -8.79 10.33 -0.75
N ASP A 71 -9.66 9.48 -1.28
CA ASP A 71 -10.89 9.07 -0.59
C ASP A 71 -10.57 8.31 0.70
N GLY A 72 -9.57 7.42 0.68
CA GLY A 72 -9.09 6.71 1.85
C GLY A 72 -8.51 7.64 2.92
N GLN A 73 -7.70 8.63 2.54
CA GLN A 73 -7.15 9.66 3.43
C GLN A 73 -8.26 10.50 4.08
N LYS A 74 -9.26 10.90 3.30
CA LYS A 74 -10.42 11.63 3.82
C LYS A 74 -11.16 10.82 4.89
N VAL A 75 -11.41 9.54 4.65
CA VAL A 75 -12.06 8.67 5.66
C VAL A 75 -11.19 8.52 6.91
N GLN A 76 -9.86 8.49 6.78
CA GLN A 76 -8.95 8.48 7.95
C GLN A 76 -9.07 9.77 8.77
N GLU A 77 -9.20 10.92 8.14
CA GLU A 77 -9.41 12.21 8.81
C GLU A 77 -10.75 12.23 9.55
N GLU A 78 -11.83 11.76 8.90
CA GLU A 78 -13.18 11.72 9.47
C GLU A 78 -13.31 10.73 10.65
N THR A 79 -12.59 9.61 10.59
CA THR A 79 -12.73 8.52 11.60
C THR A 79 -11.64 8.51 12.66
N GLY A 80 -10.51 9.21 12.43
CA GLY A 80 -9.30 9.10 13.23
C GLY A 80 -8.56 7.76 13.09
N ASN A 81 -9.03 6.84 12.24
CA ASN A 81 -8.40 5.53 12.03
C ASN A 81 -7.20 5.64 11.10
N ARG A 82 -6.01 5.68 11.67
CA ARG A 82 -4.73 5.83 10.93
C ARG A 82 -4.01 4.52 10.65
N THR A 83 -4.63 3.38 10.85
CA THR A 83 -4.00 2.06 10.68
C THR A 83 -3.41 1.88 9.27
N TRP A 84 -4.05 2.43 8.24
CA TRP A 84 -3.67 2.28 6.82
C TRP A 84 -2.92 3.49 6.26
N GLU A 85 -2.55 4.45 7.09
CA GLU A 85 -1.96 5.72 6.66
C GLU A 85 -0.64 5.52 5.91
N ALA A 86 0.27 4.71 6.44
CA ALA A 86 1.53 4.39 5.77
C ALA A 86 1.31 3.76 4.40
N GLU A 87 0.34 2.85 4.28
CA GLU A 87 0.05 2.16 3.04
C GLU A 87 -0.60 3.08 2.00
N LEU A 88 -1.50 3.97 2.41
CA LEU A 88 -2.10 4.96 1.51
C LEU A 88 -1.04 5.90 0.94
N TYR A 89 -0.09 6.40 1.75
CA TYR A 89 1.03 7.21 1.24
C TYR A 89 1.96 6.39 0.34
N ARG A 90 2.20 5.11 0.62
CA ARG A 90 2.98 4.25 -0.28
C ARG A 90 2.32 4.12 -1.64
N LEU A 91 1.02 3.86 -1.68
CA LEU A 91 0.25 3.73 -2.92
C LEU A 91 0.16 5.05 -3.69
N GLU A 92 0.05 6.18 -2.98
CA GLU A 92 0.17 7.52 -3.56
C GLU A 92 1.50 7.69 -4.28
N GLY A 93 2.60 7.35 -3.61
CA GLY A 93 3.94 7.44 -4.17
C GLY A 93 4.15 6.55 -5.38
N VAL A 94 3.69 5.31 -5.34
CA VAL A 94 3.78 4.38 -6.49
C VAL A 94 2.92 4.86 -7.67
N ALA A 95 1.72 5.40 -7.40
CA ALA A 95 0.87 5.95 -8.46
C ALA A 95 1.50 7.20 -9.11
N PHE A 96 2.08 8.12 -8.33
CA PHE A 96 2.84 9.25 -8.87
C PHE A 96 4.03 8.80 -9.73
N PHE A 97 4.74 7.78 -9.27
CA PHE A 97 5.84 7.20 -10.04
C PHE A 97 5.36 6.64 -11.39
N GLY A 98 4.24 5.91 -11.42
CA GLY A 98 3.62 5.43 -12.65
C GLY A 98 3.16 6.54 -13.61
N LEU A 99 2.93 7.76 -13.10
CA LEU A 99 2.62 8.96 -13.88
C LEU A 99 3.87 9.78 -14.25
N ASN A 100 5.06 9.27 -13.98
CA ASN A 100 6.34 9.98 -14.15
C ASN A 100 6.46 11.29 -13.31
N ARG A 101 5.68 11.40 -12.22
CA ARG A 101 5.71 12.51 -11.25
C ARG A 101 6.68 12.16 -10.12
N LEU A 102 7.97 12.13 -10.45
CA LEU A 102 9.00 11.45 -9.64
C LEU A 102 9.24 12.11 -8.28
N GLU A 103 9.23 13.44 -8.20
CA GLU A 103 9.48 14.18 -6.94
C GLU A 103 8.30 14.01 -5.96
N GLU A 104 7.07 14.04 -6.48
CA GLU A 104 5.86 13.81 -5.69
C GLU A 104 5.82 12.35 -5.21
N GLY A 105 6.19 11.42 -6.09
CA GLY A 105 6.31 10.00 -5.76
C GLY A 105 7.31 9.77 -4.63
N GLN A 106 8.51 10.37 -4.72
CA GLN A 106 9.51 10.26 -3.67
C GLN A 106 9.01 10.84 -2.34
N GLY A 107 8.44 12.05 -2.35
CA GLY A 107 7.92 12.68 -1.14
C GLY A 107 6.82 11.86 -0.45
N ALA A 108 5.91 11.26 -1.22
CA ALA A 108 4.88 10.38 -0.68
C ALA A 108 5.47 9.08 -0.08
N LEU A 109 6.47 8.47 -0.73
CA LEU A 109 7.13 7.27 -0.22
C LEU A 109 7.96 7.55 1.05
N GLU A 110 8.65 8.68 1.13
CA GLU A 110 9.36 9.12 2.34
C GLU A 110 8.38 9.33 3.49
N LYS A 111 7.22 9.93 3.22
CA LYS A 111 6.15 10.08 4.22
C LYS A 111 5.60 8.73 4.66
N ALA A 112 5.34 7.81 3.75
CA ALA A 112 4.92 6.44 4.05
C ALA A 112 5.91 5.75 5.02
N LEU A 113 7.19 5.85 4.72
CA LEU A 113 8.27 5.28 5.55
C LEU A 113 8.30 5.91 6.95
N GLY A 114 8.17 7.24 7.03
CA GLY A 114 8.12 7.97 8.31
C GLY A 114 6.94 7.54 9.17
N VAL A 115 5.74 7.45 8.59
CA VAL A 115 4.52 6.99 9.28
C VAL A 115 4.67 5.54 9.75
N ALA A 116 5.16 4.64 8.88
CA ALA A 116 5.35 3.23 9.25
C ALA A 116 6.32 3.06 10.44
N ARG A 117 7.40 3.84 10.48
CA ARG A 117 8.36 3.87 11.60
C ARG A 117 7.73 4.40 12.88
N GLN A 118 6.97 5.50 12.80
CA GLN A 118 6.26 6.08 13.94
C GLN A 118 5.24 5.08 14.51
N GLN A 119 4.53 4.38 13.67
CA GLN A 119 3.57 3.34 14.04
C GLN A 119 4.23 2.03 14.47
N ARG A 120 5.55 1.88 14.31
CA ARG A 120 6.31 0.63 14.52
C ARG A 120 5.76 -0.54 13.67
N ALA A 121 5.20 -0.23 12.51
CA ALA A 121 4.55 -1.17 11.61
C ALA A 121 5.57 -1.76 10.62
N LYS A 122 6.33 -2.77 11.05
CA LYS A 122 7.48 -3.32 10.30
C LYS A 122 7.12 -3.83 8.90
N ALA A 123 5.96 -4.40 8.70
CA ALA A 123 5.51 -4.82 7.37
C ALA A 123 5.32 -3.60 6.44
N TYR A 124 4.71 -2.52 6.92
CA TYR A 124 4.55 -1.30 6.12
C TYR A 124 5.88 -0.57 5.93
N GLU A 125 6.79 -0.60 6.92
CA GLU A 125 8.14 -0.07 6.77
C GLU A 125 8.88 -0.80 5.64
N LEU A 126 8.80 -2.13 5.56
CA LEU A 126 9.39 -2.94 4.49
C LEU A 126 8.81 -2.57 3.13
N ARG A 127 7.48 -2.51 3.01
CA ARG A 127 6.80 -2.16 1.75
C ARG A 127 7.16 -0.75 1.27
N ALA A 128 7.19 0.23 2.17
CA ALA A 128 7.56 1.61 1.85
C ALA A 128 9.05 1.71 1.45
N ALA A 129 9.94 1.08 2.21
CA ALA A 129 11.38 1.03 1.90
C ALA A 129 11.66 0.34 0.57
N THR A 130 10.96 -0.77 0.26
CA THR A 130 11.10 -1.48 -1.02
C THR A 130 10.65 -0.59 -2.19
N SER A 131 9.51 0.10 -2.05
CA SER A 131 9.00 1.02 -3.09
C SER A 131 9.96 2.20 -3.32
N LEU A 132 10.49 2.80 -2.26
CA LEU A 132 11.43 3.92 -2.35
C LEU A 132 12.80 3.48 -2.90
N ALA A 133 13.30 2.31 -2.48
CA ALA A 133 14.54 1.75 -3.00
C ALA A 133 14.44 1.41 -4.50
N ARG A 134 13.29 0.95 -4.96
CA ARG A 134 13.01 0.72 -6.39
C ARG A 134 13.10 2.03 -7.18
N LEU A 135 12.41 3.09 -6.71
CA LEU A 135 12.48 4.42 -7.30
C LEU A 135 13.93 4.94 -7.39
N TRP A 136 14.70 4.81 -6.32
CA TRP A 136 16.10 5.25 -6.31
C TRP A 136 16.99 4.39 -7.19
N GLY A 137 16.77 3.08 -7.25
CA GLY A 137 17.51 2.16 -8.11
C GLY A 137 17.38 2.51 -9.60
N GLU A 138 16.17 2.87 -10.04
CA GLU A 138 15.88 3.31 -11.40
C GLU A 138 16.51 4.68 -11.73
N ARG A 139 16.77 5.50 -10.70
CA ARG A 139 17.45 6.81 -10.81
C ARG A 139 18.95 6.73 -10.59
N SER A 140 19.56 5.56 -10.76
CA SER A 140 21.00 5.31 -10.58
C SER A 140 21.52 5.56 -9.16
N ARG A 141 20.66 5.62 -8.14
CA ARG A 141 21.01 5.76 -6.72
C ARG A 141 21.03 4.39 -6.03
N ARG A 142 21.70 3.41 -6.64
CA ARG A 142 21.68 2.01 -6.20
C ARG A 142 22.28 1.83 -4.80
N ALA A 143 23.35 2.53 -4.47
CA ALA A 143 23.98 2.44 -3.16
C ALA A 143 23.04 2.92 -2.05
N GLU A 144 22.42 4.08 -2.23
CA GLU A 144 21.45 4.65 -1.28
C GLU A 144 20.21 3.76 -1.14
N ALA A 145 19.72 3.21 -2.26
CA ALA A 145 18.60 2.26 -2.25
C ALA A 145 18.91 1.02 -1.41
N ARG A 146 20.12 0.48 -1.56
CA ARG A 146 20.60 -0.66 -0.78
C ARG A 146 20.78 -0.32 0.70
N GLU A 147 21.39 0.83 1.02
CA GLU A 147 21.57 1.31 2.40
C GLU A 147 20.24 1.51 3.12
N LEU A 148 19.20 1.94 2.41
CA LEU A 148 17.86 2.07 2.94
C LEU A 148 17.21 0.70 3.20
N LEU A 149 17.23 -0.21 2.21
CA LEU A 149 16.43 -1.42 2.25
C LEU A 149 17.07 -2.54 3.07
N ALA A 150 18.39 -2.70 3.01
CA ALA A 150 19.09 -3.84 3.64
C ALA A 150 18.85 -3.94 5.15
N PRO A 151 18.95 -2.85 5.95
CA PRO A 151 18.68 -2.94 7.39
C PRO A 151 17.21 -3.21 7.71
N VAL A 152 16.26 -2.72 6.89
CA VAL A 152 14.82 -2.99 7.08
C VAL A 152 14.51 -4.46 6.80
N TYR A 153 15.05 -5.02 5.72
CA TYR A 153 14.94 -6.44 5.41
C TYR A 153 15.62 -7.32 6.49
N GLY A 154 16.81 -6.94 6.94
CA GLY A 154 17.59 -7.69 7.95
C GLY A 154 16.96 -7.72 9.34
N TRP A 155 15.92 -6.92 9.61
CA TRP A 155 15.16 -6.98 10.86
C TRP A 155 14.31 -8.25 10.96
N PHE A 156 13.88 -8.83 9.83
CA PHE A 156 13.02 -10.00 9.81
C PHE A 156 13.83 -11.28 10.03
N THR A 157 13.34 -12.14 10.91
CA THR A 157 13.94 -13.44 11.25
C THR A 157 13.13 -14.63 10.73
N GLU A 158 11.89 -14.38 10.26
CA GLU A 158 10.95 -15.38 9.73
C GLU A 158 10.07 -14.78 8.63
N GLY A 159 9.17 -15.55 8.02
CA GLY A 159 8.23 -15.11 7.00
C GLY A 159 8.86 -14.89 5.62
N PHE A 160 10.06 -15.43 5.35
CA PHE A 160 10.79 -15.23 4.08
C PHE A 160 10.09 -15.84 2.85
N ASP A 161 9.00 -16.54 3.04
CA ASP A 161 8.11 -17.06 2.00
C ASP A 161 7.00 -16.08 1.61
N THR A 162 6.82 -14.97 2.36
CA THR A 162 5.84 -13.92 2.04
C THR A 162 6.24 -13.15 0.79
N ALA A 163 5.24 -12.60 0.07
CA ALA A 163 5.45 -11.84 -1.15
C ALA A 163 6.35 -10.60 -0.90
N ASP A 164 6.11 -9.87 0.19
CA ASP A 164 6.83 -8.63 0.51
C ASP A 164 8.33 -8.91 0.77
N LEU A 165 8.67 -9.98 1.52
CA LEU A 165 10.07 -10.32 1.79
C LEU A 165 10.77 -10.92 0.56
N LYS A 166 10.05 -11.66 -0.29
CA LYS A 166 10.59 -12.13 -1.58
C LYS A 166 10.90 -10.97 -2.52
N ASP A 167 9.99 -9.98 -2.62
CA ASP A 167 10.18 -8.80 -3.46
C ASP A 167 11.35 -7.94 -2.97
N ALA A 168 11.43 -7.68 -1.67
CA ALA A 168 12.54 -6.94 -1.06
C ALA A 168 13.89 -7.64 -1.30
N LYS A 169 13.97 -8.97 -1.14
CA LYS A 169 15.17 -9.76 -1.42
C LYS A 169 15.58 -9.69 -2.89
N ALA A 170 14.61 -9.84 -3.79
CA ALA A 170 14.87 -9.76 -5.24
C ALA A 170 15.45 -8.38 -5.60
N LEU A 171 14.88 -7.29 -5.06
CA LEU A 171 15.40 -5.95 -5.28
C LEU A 171 16.81 -5.76 -4.72
N LEU A 172 17.09 -6.25 -3.49
CA LEU A 172 18.43 -6.19 -2.90
C LEU A 172 19.48 -6.89 -3.76
N ASN A 173 19.13 -8.01 -4.40
CA ASN A 173 20.01 -8.73 -5.31
C ASN A 173 20.26 -7.93 -6.63
N GLN A 174 19.27 -7.17 -7.09
CA GLN A 174 19.41 -6.30 -8.27
C GLN A 174 20.25 -5.06 -7.97
N LEU A 175 20.26 -4.60 -6.71
CA LEU A 175 21.00 -3.42 -6.27
C LEU A 175 22.46 -3.75 -5.87
N ALA A 176 22.85 -5.00 -5.93
CA ALA A 176 24.21 -5.47 -5.57
C ALA A 176 25.27 -5.03 -6.58
#